data_3c84b024624fd438f1357a7fc8c34d95
#
_entry.id   3c84b024624fd438f1357a7fc8c34d95
#
_cell.length_a   1.000
_cell.length_b   1.000
_cell.length_c   1.000
_cell.angle_alpha   90.00
_cell.angle_beta   90.00
_cell.angle_gamma   90.00
#
_symmetry.space_group_name_H-M   'P 1'
#
loop_
_entity.id
_entity.type
_entity.pdbx_description
1 polymer ?
#
loop_
_entity_poly.entity_id
_entity_poly.type
_entity_poly.pdbx_seq_one_letter_code
_entity_poly.pdbx_strand_id
1 'polypeptide(L)'
;MAVDVIETNLDGTGLSIGVVVSRFNEYAGKELYAACLAELKRLGVMEEDITYVTVPGALEIPFALSRLADTGDYDALIALGAVIRGETYHFEIVSDRSSEGIERVSYDFDIPVANGVLTCENDEQCKARTAMKGKDCAQFAVEMARLAEKFPSDFADYDEDDDNDR
;
A
#
# COMPACT_ATOMS: atom_id res chain seq x y z
N MET A 1 -2.12 -38.17 2.51
CA MET A 1 -2.43 -37.06 1.59
C MET A 1 -1.43 -35.92 1.83
N ALA A 2 -0.87 -35.36 0.78
CA ALA A 2 0.03 -34.22 0.90
C ALA A 2 -0.78 -32.94 1.16
N VAL A 3 -0.19 -32.00 1.92
CA VAL A 3 -0.76 -30.66 2.10
C VAL A 3 -0.56 -29.87 0.79
N ASP A 4 -1.57 -29.15 0.35
CA ASP A 4 -1.43 -28.20 -0.76
C ASP A 4 -0.79 -26.92 -0.22
N VAL A 5 0.40 -26.60 -0.71
CA VAL A 5 1.21 -25.47 -0.23
C VAL A 5 1.25 -24.39 -1.33
N ILE A 6 0.77 -23.21 -1.00
CA ILE A 6 0.89 -22.04 -1.88
C ILE A 6 2.21 -21.34 -1.56
N GLU A 7 3.16 -21.45 -2.46
CA GLU A 7 4.48 -20.84 -2.32
C GLU A 7 4.43 -19.31 -2.42
N THR A 8 5.25 -18.65 -1.61
CA THR A 8 5.45 -17.18 -1.71
C THR A 8 6.00 -16.81 -3.08
N ASN A 9 5.36 -15.84 -3.74
CA ASN A 9 5.80 -15.35 -5.04
C ASN A 9 6.10 -13.85 -4.95
N LEU A 10 7.36 -13.48 -5.17
CA LEU A 10 7.86 -12.10 -5.18
C LEU A 10 8.18 -11.60 -6.60
N ASP A 11 7.66 -12.23 -7.63
CA ASP A 11 7.82 -11.78 -9.01
C ASP A 11 6.84 -10.65 -9.31
N GLY A 12 7.37 -9.43 -9.43
CA GLY A 12 6.61 -8.21 -9.71
C GLY A 12 6.36 -7.94 -11.19
N THR A 13 6.83 -8.82 -12.08
CA THR A 13 6.72 -8.62 -13.54
C THR A 13 5.25 -8.46 -13.96
N GLY A 14 4.93 -7.36 -14.64
CA GLY A 14 3.59 -7.08 -15.14
C GLY A 14 2.59 -6.53 -14.11
N LEU A 15 3.00 -6.36 -12.85
CA LEU A 15 2.13 -5.76 -11.83
C LEU A 15 2.10 -4.25 -11.93
N SER A 16 0.92 -3.67 -11.69
CA SER A 16 0.68 -2.23 -11.56
C SER A 16 0.49 -1.87 -10.09
N ILE A 17 1.30 -0.96 -9.58
CA ILE A 17 1.36 -0.61 -8.16
C ILE A 17 1.09 0.90 -7.96
N GLY A 18 0.14 1.23 -7.10
CA GLY A 18 -0.10 2.60 -6.65
C GLY A 18 0.55 2.86 -5.29
N VAL A 19 1.29 3.95 -5.16
CA VAL A 19 1.99 4.34 -3.92
C VAL A 19 1.50 5.72 -3.49
N VAL A 20 0.94 5.79 -2.29
CA VAL A 20 0.47 7.05 -1.67
C VAL A 20 1.39 7.39 -0.50
N VAL A 21 1.96 8.59 -0.53
CA VAL A 21 2.94 9.05 0.46
C VAL A 21 2.46 10.34 1.14
N SER A 22 2.44 10.37 2.46
CA SER A 22 2.14 11.60 3.20
C SER A 22 3.35 12.54 3.25
N ARG A 23 3.07 13.85 3.09
CA ARG A 23 4.11 14.90 3.13
C ARG A 23 4.48 15.36 4.53
N PHE A 24 3.60 15.17 5.50
CA PHE A 24 3.93 15.48 6.88
C PHE A 24 5.09 14.56 7.35
N ASN A 25 6.11 15.13 7.97
CA ASN A 25 7.42 14.47 8.18
C ASN A 25 8.04 14.03 6.83
N GLU A 26 8.22 14.99 5.94
CA GLU A 26 8.56 14.77 4.53
C GLU A 26 9.81 13.90 4.31
N TYR A 27 10.84 14.06 5.16
CA TYR A 27 12.05 13.25 5.08
C TYR A 27 11.74 11.74 5.17
N ALA A 28 10.83 11.37 6.08
CA ALA A 28 10.46 9.97 6.26
C ALA A 28 9.74 9.41 5.04
N GLY A 29 8.79 10.17 4.49
CA GLY A 29 8.07 9.78 3.28
C GLY A 29 9.01 9.60 2.09
N LYS A 30 9.98 10.49 1.91
CA LYS A 30 10.97 10.40 0.84
C LYS A 30 11.89 9.18 0.99
N GLU A 31 12.37 8.89 2.18
CA GLU A 31 13.23 7.72 2.43
C GLU A 31 12.47 6.42 2.28
N LEU A 32 11.25 6.34 2.80
CA LEU A 32 10.35 5.20 2.63
C LEU A 32 10.09 4.93 1.15
N TYR A 33 9.75 5.96 0.40
CA TYR A 33 9.47 5.83 -1.03
C TYR A 33 10.71 5.42 -1.82
N ALA A 34 11.86 6.01 -1.56
CA ALA A 34 13.11 5.64 -2.25
C ALA A 34 13.44 4.15 -2.06
N ALA A 35 13.32 3.65 -0.84
CA ALA A 35 13.56 2.22 -0.55
C ALA A 35 12.49 1.32 -1.20
N CYS A 36 11.24 1.75 -1.16
CA CYS A 36 10.11 1.03 -1.77
C CYS A 36 10.29 0.94 -3.30
N LEU A 37 10.57 2.05 -3.96
CA LEU A 37 10.77 2.11 -5.40
C LEU A 37 11.94 1.22 -5.85
N ALA A 38 13.07 1.29 -5.15
CA ALA A 38 14.23 0.45 -5.45
C ALA A 38 13.88 -1.04 -5.37
N GLU A 39 13.13 -1.44 -4.35
CA GLU A 39 12.72 -2.84 -4.16
C GLU A 39 11.68 -3.28 -5.20
N LEU A 40 10.68 -2.46 -5.52
CA LEU A 40 9.70 -2.76 -6.58
C LEU A 40 10.41 -3.03 -7.91
N LYS A 41 11.37 -2.19 -8.26
CA LYS A 41 12.17 -2.36 -9.50
C LYS A 41 13.01 -3.62 -9.45
N ARG A 42 13.63 -3.94 -8.31
CA ARG A 42 14.40 -5.18 -8.12
C ARG A 42 13.51 -6.41 -8.29
N LEU A 43 12.27 -6.35 -7.84
CA LEU A 43 11.29 -7.43 -7.99
C LEU A 43 10.69 -7.53 -9.40
N GLY A 44 11.00 -6.60 -10.30
CA GLY A 44 10.59 -6.65 -11.70
C GLY A 44 9.40 -5.77 -12.08
N VAL A 45 8.88 -4.95 -11.15
CA VAL A 45 7.84 -3.97 -11.48
C VAL A 45 8.45 -2.88 -12.36
N MET A 46 7.82 -2.62 -13.51
CA MET A 46 8.27 -1.58 -14.43
C MET A 46 7.95 -0.19 -13.86
N GLU A 47 8.85 0.76 -14.07
CA GLU A 47 8.70 2.13 -13.55
C GLU A 47 7.43 2.81 -14.08
N GLU A 48 7.06 2.55 -15.33
CA GLU A 48 5.84 3.03 -15.98
C GLU A 48 4.55 2.45 -15.39
N ASP A 49 4.64 1.32 -14.67
CA ASP A 49 3.52 0.67 -13.98
C ASP A 49 3.41 1.08 -12.50
N ILE A 50 4.21 2.06 -12.07
CA ILE A 50 4.19 2.60 -10.71
C ILE A 50 3.58 4.00 -10.72
N THR A 51 2.48 4.18 -10.00
CA THR A 51 1.87 5.50 -9.80
C THR A 51 2.25 6.04 -8.43
N TYR A 52 2.77 7.26 -8.38
CA TYR A 52 3.17 7.94 -7.17
C TYR A 52 2.26 9.13 -6.89
N VAL A 53 1.65 9.14 -5.69
CA VAL A 53 0.73 10.20 -5.24
C VAL A 53 1.18 10.69 -3.88
N THR A 54 1.20 12.01 -3.69
CA THR A 54 1.44 12.59 -2.36
C THR A 54 0.17 13.22 -1.80
N VAL A 55 0.01 13.14 -0.48
CA VAL A 55 -1.10 13.72 0.28
C VAL A 55 -0.57 14.54 1.47
N PRO A 56 -1.38 15.46 2.04
CA PRO A 56 -0.90 16.31 3.14
C PRO A 56 -0.40 15.55 4.36
N GLY A 57 -1.15 14.58 4.85
CA GLY A 57 -0.84 13.83 6.05
C GLY A 57 -1.37 12.42 6.02
N ALA A 58 -1.12 11.67 7.09
CA ALA A 58 -1.53 10.26 7.18
C ALA A 58 -3.06 10.08 7.13
N LEU A 59 -3.83 11.02 7.66
CA LEU A 59 -5.30 10.95 7.64
C LEU A 59 -5.89 11.04 6.23
N GLU A 60 -5.17 11.61 5.28
CA GLU A 60 -5.62 11.76 3.89
C GLU A 60 -5.22 10.56 3.01
N ILE A 61 -4.35 9.68 3.51
CA ILE A 61 -3.91 8.49 2.77
C ILE A 61 -5.10 7.59 2.38
N PRO A 62 -6.02 7.23 3.29
CA PRO A 62 -7.11 6.32 2.94
C PRO A 62 -7.99 6.82 1.79
N PHE A 63 -8.27 8.12 1.75
CA PHE A 63 -9.05 8.71 0.66
C PHE A 63 -8.35 8.55 -0.69
N ALA A 64 -7.05 8.87 -0.75
CA ALA A 64 -6.28 8.71 -1.99
C ALA A 64 -6.19 7.24 -2.43
N LEU A 65 -5.96 6.33 -1.49
CA LEU A 65 -5.97 4.88 -1.76
C LEU A 65 -7.30 4.42 -2.34
N SER A 66 -8.42 4.87 -1.76
CA SER A 66 -9.75 4.48 -2.24
C SER A 66 -9.99 4.96 -3.68
N ARG A 67 -9.51 6.14 -4.03
CA ARG A 67 -9.62 6.68 -5.40
C ARG A 67 -8.79 5.89 -6.40
N LEU A 68 -7.58 5.49 -6.03
CA LEU A 68 -6.76 4.61 -6.87
C LEU A 68 -7.41 3.23 -7.02
N ALA A 69 -7.88 2.65 -5.92
CA ALA A 69 -8.54 1.34 -5.92
C ALA A 69 -9.79 1.32 -6.82
N ASP A 70 -10.57 2.39 -6.79
CA ASP A 70 -11.82 2.52 -7.56
C ASP A 70 -11.60 2.54 -9.09
N THR A 71 -10.39 2.84 -9.55
CA THR A 71 -10.07 2.79 -10.98
C THR A 71 -10.02 1.36 -11.54
N GLY A 72 -9.71 0.38 -10.71
CA GLY A 72 -9.47 -1.00 -11.14
C GLY A 72 -8.14 -1.23 -11.87
N ASP A 73 -7.26 -0.22 -11.91
CA ASP A 73 -6.02 -0.26 -12.71
C ASP A 73 -4.81 -0.84 -11.95
N TYR A 74 -4.96 -1.15 -10.66
CA TYR A 74 -3.85 -1.58 -9.81
C TYR A 74 -4.04 -2.99 -9.27
N ASP A 75 -2.93 -3.70 -9.14
CA ASP A 75 -2.87 -5.04 -8.52
C ASP A 75 -2.65 -4.98 -7.02
N ALA A 76 -2.00 -3.93 -6.54
CA ALA A 76 -1.82 -3.64 -5.12
C ALA A 76 -1.54 -2.15 -4.90
N LEU A 77 -1.77 -1.69 -3.68
CA LEU A 77 -1.49 -0.33 -3.25
C LEU A 77 -0.52 -0.33 -2.06
N ILE A 78 0.20 0.76 -1.91
CA ILE A 78 1.14 0.96 -0.81
C ILE A 78 0.88 2.33 -0.17
N ALA A 79 0.77 2.35 1.15
CA ALA A 79 0.67 3.56 1.96
C ALA A 79 1.99 3.80 2.69
N LEU A 80 2.61 4.96 2.50
CA LEU A 80 3.86 5.34 3.15
C LEU A 80 3.74 6.67 3.85
N GLY A 81 4.32 6.79 5.02
CA GLY A 81 4.34 8.01 5.80
C GLY A 81 4.87 7.78 7.21
N ALA A 82 4.82 8.82 8.02
CA ALA A 82 5.23 8.73 9.41
C ALA A 82 4.37 9.64 10.30
N VAL A 83 3.94 9.09 11.42
CA VAL A 83 3.31 9.80 12.52
C VAL A 83 4.25 9.76 13.71
N ILE A 84 4.65 10.92 14.19
CA ILE A 84 5.57 11.04 15.33
C ILE A 84 4.83 11.68 16.49
N ARG A 85 4.96 11.09 17.67
CA ARG A 85 4.29 11.56 18.86
C ARG A 85 4.66 13.01 19.18
N GLY A 86 3.62 13.84 19.31
CA GLY A 86 3.73 15.20 19.83
C GLY A 86 3.29 15.28 21.29
N GLU A 87 2.86 16.45 21.72
CA GLU A 87 2.45 16.72 23.11
C GLU A 87 1.00 16.36 23.41
N THR A 88 0.20 16.05 22.39
CA THR A 88 -1.24 15.88 22.54
C THR A 88 -1.71 14.50 22.10
N TYR A 89 -2.95 14.15 22.41
CA TYR A 89 -3.63 12.93 22.00
C TYR A 89 -3.79 12.80 20.48
N HIS A 90 -3.44 13.80 19.72
CA HIS A 90 -3.53 13.81 18.27
C HIS A 90 -2.72 12.67 17.61
N PHE A 91 -1.62 12.28 18.21
CA PHE A 91 -0.81 11.13 17.74
C PHE A 91 -1.64 9.85 17.68
N GLU A 92 -2.38 9.54 18.74
CA GLU A 92 -3.21 8.32 18.82
C GLU A 92 -4.35 8.39 17.79
N ILE A 93 -5.00 9.55 17.65
CA ILE A 93 -6.07 9.73 16.66
C ILE A 93 -5.54 9.50 15.25
N VAL A 94 -4.45 10.13 14.87
CA VAL A 94 -3.89 10.01 13.53
C VAL A 94 -3.41 8.58 13.26
N SER A 95 -2.72 7.97 14.21
CA SER A 95 -2.21 6.61 14.10
C SER A 95 -3.33 5.60 13.91
N ASP A 96 -4.34 5.64 14.77
CA ASP A 96 -5.43 4.67 14.77
C ASP A 96 -6.34 4.87 13.53
N ARG A 97 -6.73 6.10 13.24
CA ARG A 97 -7.66 6.39 12.15
C ARG A 97 -7.04 6.18 10.76
N SER A 98 -5.77 6.54 10.58
CA SER A 98 -5.09 6.25 9.31
C SER A 98 -4.94 4.76 9.09
N SER A 99 -4.56 4.00 10.11
CA SER A 99 -4.41 2.55 10.02
C SER A 99 -5.74 1.85 9.73
N GLU A 100 -6.80 2.21 10.45
CA GLU A 100 -8.16 1.69 10.20
C GLU A 100 -8.64 2.00 8.79
N GLY A 101 -8.43 3.24 8.32
CA GLY A 101 -8.83 3.65 6.98
C GLY A 101 -8.07 2.93 5.88
N ILE A 102 -6.77 2.71 6.05
CA ILE A 102 -5.94 1.95 5.10
C ILE A 102 -6.42 0.50 4.99
N GLU A 103 -6.65 -0.15 6.13
CA GLU A 103 -7.16 -1.53 6.17
C GLU A 103 -8.54 -1.63 5.50
N ARG A 104 -9.42 -0.67 5.75
CA ARG A 104 -10.76 -0.63 5.16
C ARG A 104 -10.74 -0.59 3.65
N VAL A 105 -9.84 0.16 3.03
CA VAL A 105 -9.69 0.21 1.57
C VAL A 105 -9.43 -1.18 1.01
N SER A 106 -8.58 -1.96 1.66
CA SER A 106 -8.26 -3.32 1.22
C SER A 106 -9.50 -4.22 1.17
N TYR A 107 -10.37 -4.15 2.16
CA TYR A 107 -11.59 -4.96 2.21
C TYR A 107 -12.71 -4.41 1.33
N ASP A 108 -12.91 -3.09 1.30
CA ASP A 108 -13.99 -2.47 0.54
C ASP A 108 -13.78 -2.58 -0.98
N PHE A 109 -12.54 -2.58 -1.44
CA PHE A 109 -12.19 -2.65 -2.87
C PHE A 109 -11.54 -3.96 -3.30
N ASP A 110 -11.41 -4.92 -2.39
CA ASP A 110 -10.80 -6.22 -2.66
C ASP A 110 -9.43 -6.12 -3.33
N ILE A 111 -8.58 -5.27 -2.77
CA ILE A 111 -7.22 -5.00 -3.26
C ILE A 111 -6.22 -5.05 -2.11
N PRO A 112 -5.06 -5.72 -2.27
CA PRO A 112 -4.02 -5.69 -1.26
C PRO A 112 -3.49 -4.28 -1.03
N VAL A 113 -3.35 -3.87 0.22
CA VAL A 113 -2.74 -2.59 0.59
C VAL A 113 -1.65 -2.84 1.64
N ALA A 114 -0.40 -2.52 1.30
CA ALA A 114 0.71 -2.57 2.25
C ALA A 114 0.73 -1.27 3.08
N ASN A 115 0.68 -1.40 4.40
CA ASN A 115 0.72 -0.27 5.32
C ASN A 115 2.16 -0.01 5.80
N GLY A 116 2.78 1.02 5.27
CA GLY A 116 4.09 1.52 5.63
C GLY A 116 4.06 2.87 6.35
N VAL A 117 2.95 3.20 7.01
CA VAL A 117 2.87 4.39 7.87
C VAL A 117 3.52 4.06 9.20
N LEU A 118 4.70 4.63 9.44
CA LEU A 118 5.41 4.48 10.72
C LEU A 118 4.71 5.29 11.81
N THR A 119 4.62 4.70 13.00
CA THR A 119 4.09 5.36 14.20
C THR A 119 5.18 5.29 15.28
N CYS A 120 5.85 6.40 15.51
CA CYS A 120 7.07 6.45 16.32
C CYS A 120 6.95 7.48 17.45
N GLU A 121 7.66 7.23 18.54
CA GLU A 121 7.72 8.16 19.67
C GLU A 121 8.57 9.40 19.35
N ASN A 122 9.58 9.26 18.45
CA ASN A 122 10.51 10.32 18.10
C ASN A 122 11.11 10.12 16.70
N ASP A 123 11.83 11.14 16.22
CA ASP A 123 12.48 11.11 14.90
C ASP A 123 13.55 10.04 14.77
N GLU A 124 14.28 9.73 15.84
CA GLU A 124 15.33 8.71 15.84
C GLU A 124 14.76 7.34 15.53
N GLN A 125 13.67 6.97 16.20
CA GLN A 125 12.94 5.71 15.92
C GLN A 125 12.46 5.65 14.49
N CYS A 126 11.96 6.76 13.97
CA CYS A 126 11.46 6.85 12.61
C CYS A 126 12.59 6.63 11.59
N LYS A 127 13.67 7.39 11.70
CA LYS A 127 14.84 7.30 10.80
C LYS A 127 15.45 5.91 10.77
N ALA A 128 15.46 5.21 11.91
CA ALA A 128 15.99 3.85 11.98
C ALA A 128 15.13 2.80 11.23
N ARG A 129 13.89 3.15 10.85
CA ARG A 129 12.94 2.19 10.27
C ARG A 129 12.55 2.46 8.82
N THR A 130 12.84 3.64 8.29
CA THR A 130 12.36 4.05 6.96
C THR A 130 12.82 3.12 5.84
N ALA A 131 14.09 2.82 5.74
CA ALA A 131 14.63 2.01 4.66
C ALA A 131 14.07 0.58 4.66
N MET A 132 14.07 -0.07 5.82
CA MET A 132 13.55 -1.44 5.96
C MET A 132 12.05 -1.48 5.69
N LYS A 133 11.28 -0.56 6.24
CA LYS A 133 9.82 -0.53 6.06
C LYS A 133 9.41 -0.27 4.62
N GLY A 134 10.10 0.64 3.93
CA GLY A 134 9.85 0.88 2.51
C GLY A 134 10.09 -0.36 1.66
N LYS A 135 11.19 -1.05 1.91
CA LYS A 135 11.51 -2.33 1.26
C LYS A 135 10.47 -3.40 1.56
N ASP A 136 10.09 -3.56 2.83
CA ASP A 136 9.10 -4.57 3.25
C ASP A 136 7.75 -4.33 2.56
N CYS A 137 7.30 -3.09 2.46
CA CYS A 137 6.03 -2.76 1.81
C CYS A 137 6.01 -3.11 0.32
N ALA A 138 7.13 -2.94 -0.38
CA ALA A 138 7.25 -3.38 -1.76
C ALA A 138 7.08 -4.90 -1.88
N GLN A 139 7.73 -5.66 -1.00
CA GLN A 139 7.61 -7.11 -0.96
C GLN A 139 6.19 -7.56 -0.60
N PHE A 140 5.57 -6.94 0.40
CA PHE A 140 4.20 -7.26 0.81
C PHE A 140 3.20 -7.02 -0.32
N ALA A 141 3.32 -5.90 -1.03
CA ALA A 141 2.44 -5.57 -2.15
C ALA A 141 2.54 -6.61 -3.26
N VAL A 142 3.74 -6.98 -3.67
CA VAL A 142 3.97 -7.98 -4.72
C VAL A 142 3.48 -9.36 -4.29
N GLU A 143 3.86 -9.79 -3.09
CA GLU A 143 3.44 -11.08 -2.55
C GLU A 143 1.92 -11.21 -2.49
N MET A 144 1.24 -10.19 -1.94
CA MET A 144 -0.21 -10.23 -1.77
C MET A 144 -0.97 -10.08 -3.09
N ALA A 145 -0.43 -9.33 -4.06
CA ALA A 145 -0.98 -9.29 -5.42
C ALA A 145 -0.94 -10.67 -6.08
N ARG A 146 0.18 -11.38 -5.94
CA ARG A 146 0.32 -12.76 -6.46
C ARG A 146 -0.56 -13.76 -5.73
N LEU A 147 -0.72 -13.60 -4.41
CA LEU A 147 -1.64 -14.45 -3.64
C LEU A 147 -3.08 -14.25 -4.09
N ALA A 148 -3.51 -13.02 -4.33
CA ALA A 148 -4.86 -12.71 -4.80
C ALA A 148 -5.20 -13.41 -6.13
N GLU A 149 -4.22 -13.55 -7.04
CA GLU A 149 -4.40 -14.27 -8.31
C GLU A 149 -4.70 -15.77 -8.11
N LYS A 150 -4.24 -16.36 -7.02
CA LYS A 150 -4.51 -17.78 -6.68
C LYS A 150 -5.93 -18.02 -6.17
N PHE A 151 -6.54 -16.98 -5.61
CA PHE A 151 -7.88 -17.03 -5.03
C PHE A 151 -8.68 -15.82 -5.56
N PRO A 152 -9.08 -15.85 -6.85
CA PRO A 152 -9.86 -14.76 -7.42
C PRO A 152 -11.18 -14.61 -6.67
N SER A 153 -11.60 -13.35 -6.44
CA SER A 153 -12.87 -13.07 -5.78
C SER A 153 -14.02 -13.06 -6.77
N ASP A 154 -15.21 -13.41 -6.29
CA ASP A 154 -16.44 -13.36 -7.08
C ASP A 154 -16.90 -11.93 -7.42
N PHE A 155 -16.25 -10.90 -6.86
CA PHE A 155 -16.56 -9.50 -7.16
C PHE A 155 -16.20 -9.09 -8.59
N ALA A 156 -15.27 -9.78 -9.23
CA ALA A 156 -14.86 -9.50 -10.61
C ALA A 156 -15.94 -9.86 -11.66
N ASP A 157 -16.91 -10.71 -11.30
CA ASP A 157 -17.93 -11.19 -12.24
C ASP A 157 -19.17 -10.29 -12.33
N TYR A 158 -19.30 -9.27 -11.47
CA TYR A 158 -20.47 -8.38 -11.46
C TYR A 158 -20.38 -7.18 -12.41
N ASP A 159 -19.19 -6.83 -12.87
CA ASP A 159 -18.96 -5.65 -13.72
C ASP A 159 -19.12 -5.93 -15.24
N GLU A 160 -19.19 -7.19 -15.68
CA GLU A 160 -19.30 -7.54 -17.11
C GLU A 160 -20.74 -7.67 -17.63
N ASP A 161 -21.75 -7.77 -16.76
CA ASP A 161 -23.12 -8.01 -17.19
C ASP A 161 -24.02 -6.76 -17.32
N ASP A 162 -23.56 -5.57 -16.92
CA ASP A 162 -24.41 -4.35 -16.90
C ASP A 162 -24.29 -3.46 -18.16
N ASP A 163 -23.43 -3.80 -19.11
CA ASP A 163 -23.21 -2.97 -20.33
C ASP A 163 -23.92 -3.46 -21.60
N ASN A 164 -24.82 -4.43 -21.49
CA ASN A 164 -25.46 -5.01 -22.68
C ASN A 164 -26.97 -4.73 -22.82
N ASP A 165 -27.52 -3.76 -22.09
CA ASP A 165 -28.95 -3.39 -22.19
C ASP A 165 -29.19 -1.87 -22.24
N ARG A 166 -28.56 -1.18 -23.21
CA ARG A 166 -29.02 0.16 -23.63
C ARG A 166 -28.82 0.40 -25.12
#